data_1b8fe56a6c1ff2797795b731ff285e4a
#
_entry.id   1b8fe56a6c1ff2797795b731ff285e4a
#
_cell.length_a   1.000
_cell.length_b   1.000
_cell.length_c   1.000
_cell.angle_alpha   90.00
_cell.angle_beta   90.00
_cell.angle_gamma   90.00
#
_symmetry.space_group_name_H-M   'P 1'
#
loop_
_entity.id
_entity.type
_entity.pdbx_description
1 polymer ?
#
loop_
_entity_poly.entity_id
_entity_poly.type
_entity_poly.pdbx_seq_one_letter_code
_entity_poly.pdbx_strand_id
1 'polypeptide(L)'
;MRRSPLADLQNDVGLETDGDGRRSRRIAPWIAGGVAIVVFALFIVLMTADTGRQESAASPLIGNVAPDAHGELEDGTPFDLSRRKGSWVVLNFFTHNCVPCIREHPELIEFVAQQQALGNDGAELYTIVRDSSRDQVDDFFAERGGDWPVVYDPEYSFSNDFGVSLVPETWIIDPSGVVRARIITEVTAEGLGSLINQLQGPPQ
;
A
#
# COMPACT_ATOMS: atom_id res chain seq x y z
N MET A 1 93.36 29.27 -5.99
CA MET A 1 92.32 28.73 -5.13
C MET A 1 91.00 29.35 -5.50
N ARG A 2 90.13 28.63 -6.18
CA ARG A 2 88.86 29.12 -6.78
C ARG A 2 87.76 29.06 -5.70
N ARG A 3 87.10 30.19 -5.43
CA ARG A 3 85.91 30.28 -4.59
C ARG A 3 84.67 30.05 -5.52
N SER A 4 83.85 29.16 -5.15
CA SER A 4 82.61 28.83 -5.86
C SER A 4 81.54 29.89 -5.70
N PRO A 5 80.78 30.24 -6.72
CA PRO A 5 79.67 31.20 -6.69
C PRO A 5 78.35 30.45 -6.57
N LEU A 6 77.93 30.15 -5.34
CA LEU A 6 76.61 29.55 -5.10
C LEU A 6 75.93 30.18 -3.86
N ALA A 7 76.09 31.48 -3.66
CA ALA A 7 75.52 32.16 -2.48
C ALA A 7 74.56 33.34 -2.81
N ASP A 8 74.11 33.52 -4.04
CA ASP A 8 73.31 34.70 -4.41
C ASP A 8 72.00 34.33 -5.17
N LEU A 9 71.28 33.32 -4.73
CA LEU A 9 69.92 33.05 -5.26
C LEU A 9 68.87 32.75 -4.16
N GLN A 10 68.91 33.55 -3.12
CA GLN A 10 67.95 33.32 -2.02
C GLN A 10 67.39 34.67 -1.49
N ASN A 11 66.87 35.48 -2.35
CA ASN A 11 66.01 36.61 -1.98
C ASN A 11 65.33 37.11 -3.26
N ASP A 12 64.10 36.62 -3.50
CA ASP A 12 63.03 37.35 -4.16
C ASP A 12 61.89 36.34 -4.49
N VAL A 13 61.15 35.94 -3.45
CA VAL A 13 59.77 35.52 -3.64
C VAL A 13 58.92 36.30 -2.63
N GLY A 14 58.56 37.48 -3.05
CA GLY A 14 57.53 38.28 -2.41
C GLY A 14 56.19 37.59 -2.58
N LEU A 15 55.70 36.96 -1.54
CA LEU A 15 54.33 36.53 -1.43
C LEU A 15 53.45 37.74 -1.14
N GLU A 16 52.92 38.34 -2.19
CA GLU A 16 51.80 39.26 -2.10
C GLU A 16 50.58 38.42 -1.69
N THR A 17 50.25 38.45 -0.41
CA THR A 17 48.96 38.02 0.08
C THR A 17 47.92 39.10 -0.23
N ASP A 18 47.31 38.95 -1.40
CA ASP A 18 46.17 39.78 -1.79
C ASP A 18 44.97 39.44 -0.89
N GLY A 19 44.74 40.32 0.07
CA GLY A 19 43.65 40.21 1.04
C GLY A 19 42.33 40.63 0.40
N ASP A 20 41.73 39.76 -0.43
CA ASP A 20 40.35 39.94 -0.87
C ASP A 20 39.36 39.57 0.26
N GLY A 21 39.08 40.60 1.05
CA GLY A 21 38.10 40.60 2.12
C GLY A 21 36.68 40.42 1.59
N ARG A 22 36.29 39.18 1.28
CA ARG A 22 34.94 38.86 0.85
C ARG A 22 33.91 39.20 1.92
N ARG A 23 33.19 40.28 1.69
CA ARG A 23 31.93 40.65 2.39
C ARG A 23 30.79 39.68 2.22
N SER A 24 31.07 38.39 1.99
CA SER A 24 30.09 37.32 1.73
C SER A 24 29.45 36.71 2.98
N ARG A 25 29.83 37.13 4.20
CA ARG A 25 29.47 36.41 5.44
C ARG A 25 28.09 36.71 6.03
N ARG A 26 27.34 37.66 5.45
CA ARG A 26 26.04 38.06 6.04
C ARG A 26 24.80 37.42 5.40
N ILE A 27 24.96 36.76 4.26
CA ILE A 27 23.84 36.11 3.55
C ILE A 27 23.69 34.65 3.97
N ALA A 28 24.78 33.98 4.38
CA ALA A 28 24.77 32.56 4.77
C ALA A 28 23.73 32.19 5.86
N PRO A 29 23.56 32.97 6.96
CA PRO A 29 22.55 32.61 7.97
C PRO A 29 21.12 32.76 7.46
N TRP A 30 20.85 33.66 6.54
CA TRP A 30 19.53 33.84 5.95
C TRP A 30 19.18 32.68 4.97
N ILE A 31 20.16 32.22 4.21
CA ILE A 31 20.01 31.06 3.32
C ILE A 31 19.81 29.80 4.16
N ALA A 32 20.60 29.60 5.22
CA ALA A 32 20.45 28.44 6.13
C ALA A 32 19.08 28.44 6.83
N GLY A 33 18.61 29.62 7.28
CA GLY A 33 17.26 29.75 7.86
C GLY A 33 16.15 29.44 6.86
N GLY A 34 16.26 29.93 5.63
CA GLY A 34 15.31 29.65 4.56
C GLY A 34 15.24 28.15 4.22
N VAL A 35 16.40 27.51 4.09
CA VAL A 35 16.46 26.05 3.84
C VAL A 35 15.85 25.24 5.00
N ALA A 36 16.15 25.64 6.26
CA ALA A 36 15.58 24.99 7.44
C ALA A 36 14.04 25.08 7.48
N ILE A 37 13.47 26.24 7.12
CA ILE A 37 12.03 26.45 7.06
C ILE A 37 11.40 25.56 5.96
N VAL A 38 12.02 25.49 4.78
CA VAL A 38 11.54 24.64 3.67
C VAL A 38 11.59 23.16 4.04
N VAL A 39 12.69 22.70 4.65
CA VAL A 39 12.83 21.31 5.11
C VAL A 39 11.81 21.00 6.20
N PHE A 40 11.59 21.92 7.15
CA PHE A 40 10.59 21.74 8.21
C PHE A 40 9.16 21.73 7.66
N ALA A 41 8.85 22.61 6.71
CA ALA A 41 7.55 22.61 6.03
C ALA A 41 7.32 21.30 5.24
N LEU A 42 8.35 20.82 4.52
CA LEU A 42 8.30 19.55 3.82
C LEU A 42 8.10 18.37 4.79
N PHE A 43 8.80 18.42 5.94
CA PHE A 43 8.63 17.40 7.00
C PHE A 43 7.21 17.40 7.56
N ILE A 44 6.61 18.58 7.81
CA ILE A 44 5.20 18.67 8.23
C ILE A 44 4.28 18.09 7.16
N VAL A 45 4.48 18.44 5.88
CA VAL A 45 3.68 17.90 4.77
C VAL A 45 3.78 16.37 4.71
N LEU A 46 4.98 15.81 4.87
CA LEU A 46 5.18 14.36 4.89
C LEU A 46 4.57 13.70 6.12
N MET A 47 4.59 14.35 7.29
CA MET A 47 3.96 13.84 8.52
C MET A 47 2.43 13.93 8.51
N THR A 48 1.88 14.89 7.73
CA THR A 48 0.43 15.06 7.58
C THR A 48 -0.09 14.43 6.28
N ALA A 49 0.80 13.91 5.42
CA ALA A 49 0.39 13.13 4.26
C ALA A 49 -0.36 11.89 4.77
N ASP A 50 -1.64 11.84 4.45
CA ASP A 50 -2.52 10.72 4.79
C ASP A 50 -2.08 9.48 4.00
N THR A 51 -1.23 8.65 4.63
CA THR A 51 -0.71 7.41 4.06
C THR A 51 -1.74 6.28 4.11
N GLY A 52 -2.88 6.51 4.75
CA GLY A 52 -3.97 5.53 4.91
C GLY A 52 -5.00 5.52 3.78
N ARG A 53 -4.90 6.46 2.79
CA ARG A 53 -5.86 6.47 1.70
C ARG A 53 -5.59 5.35 0.72
N GLN A 54 -6.45 4.34 0.73
CA GLN A 54 -6.46 3.29 -0.29
C GLN A 54 -6.99 3.87 -1.60
N GLU A 55 -6.13 3.93 -2.62
CA GLU A 55 -6.51 4.40 -3.95
C GLU A 55 -6.91 3.22 -4.83
N SER A 56 -8.04 3.39 -5.54
CA SER A 56 -8.50 2.38 -6.49
C SER A 56 -7.67 2.43 -7.77
N ALA A 57 -7.07 1.28 -8.13
CA ALA A 57 -6.38 1.12 -9.40
C ALA A 57 -7.36 1.03 -10.56
N ALA A 58 -6.97 1.52 -11.73
CA ALA A 58 -7.82 1.47 -12.92
C ALA A 58 -8.09 0.02 -13.35
N SER A 59 -9.34 -0.27 -13.69
CA SER A 59 -9.79 -1.55 -14.27
C SER A 59 -11.04 -1.33 -15.11
N PRO A 60 -11.20 -2.06 -16.22
CA PRO A 60 -12.43 -2.02 -17.02
C PRO A 60 -13.65 -2.59 -16.27
N LEU A 61 -13.44 -3.33 -15.19
CA LEU A 61 -14.54 -3.88 -14.38
C LEU A 61 -15.18 -2.82 -13.46
N ILE A 62 -14.46 -1.74 -13.12
CA ILE A 62 -14.99 -0.72 -12.22
C ILE A 62 -16.21 -0.04 -12.86
N GLY A 63 -17.30 0.03 -12.11
CA GLY A 63 -18.60 0.56 -12.56
C GLY A 63 -19.45 -0.44 -13.35
N ASN A 64 -18.95 -1.66 -13.57
CA ASN A 64 -19.69 -2.73 -14.22
C ASN A 64 -20.07 -3.83 -13.22
N VAL A 65 -21.06 -4.65 -13.59
CA VAL A 65 -21.43 -5.83 -12.79
C VAL A 65 -20.22 -6.75 -12.69
N ALA A 66 -19.97 -7.24 -11.47
CA ALA A 66 -18.90 -8.19 -11.20
C ALA A 66 -19.06 -9.44 -12.08
N PRO A 67 -17.95 -10.03 -12.55
CA PRO A 67 -17.98 -11.32 -13.22
C PRO A 67 -18.69 -12.39 -12.39
N ASP A 68 -19.29 -13.36 -13.08
CA ASP A 68 -19.94 -14.51 -12.45
C ASP A 68 -18.88 -15.58 -12.11
N ALA A 69 -18.08 -15.28 -11.09
CA ALA A 69 -16.96 -16.12 -10.67
C ALA A 69 -17.39 -17.16 -9.64
N HIS A 70 -16.82 -18.35 -9.76
CA HIS A 70 -17.15 -19.53 -8.94
C HIS A 70 -15.92 -20.11 -8.28
N GLY A 71 -16.10 -20.71 -7.09
CA GLY A 71 -15.04 -21.37 -6.33
C GLY A 71 -15.63 -22.36 -5.34
N GLU A 72 -14.81 -22.82 -4.40
CA GLU A 72 -15.21 -23.76 -3.35
C GLU A 72 -14.84 -23.18 -1.98
N LEU A 73 -15.75 -23.27 -1.03
CA LEU A 73 -15.46 -22.99 0.38
C LEU A 73 -14.57 -24.08 1.01
N GLU A 74 -14.09 -23.84 2.24
CA GLU A 74 -13.25 -24.81 2.98
C GLU A 74 -13.89 -26.19 3.14
N ASP A 75 -15.21 -26.22 3.34
CA ASP A 75 -15.98 -27.48 3.48
C ASP A 75 -16.31 -28.15 2.14
N GLY A 76 -15.84 -27.60 1.02
CA GLY A 76 -16.10 -28.10 -0.33
C GLY A 76 -17.45 -27.67 -0.91
N THR A 77 -18.21 -26.82 -0.22
CA THR A 77 -19.44 -26.29 -0.80
C THR A 77 -19.15 -25.28 -1.91
N PRO A 78 -19.93 -25.27 -3.01
CA PRO A 78 -19.75 -24.29 -4.07
C PRO A 78 -19.97 -22.85 -3.57
N PHE A 79 -19.05 -21.99 -3.89
CA PHE A 79 -19.16 -20.54 -3.70
C PHE A 79 -19.47 -19.87 -5.04
N ASP A 80 -20.44 -18.99 -5.02
CA ASP A 80 -20.96 -18.30 -6.19
C ASP A 80 -21.10 -16.81 -5.86
N LEU A 81 -20.26 -15.98 -6.48
CA LEU A 81 -20.21 -14.56 -6.20
C LEU A 81 -21.55 -13.85 -6.53
N SER A 82 -22.23 -14.27 -7.59
CA SER A 82 -23.49 -13.67 -8.00
C SER A 82 -24.60 -13.79 -6.95
N ARG A 83 -24.45 -14.72 -6.00
CA ARG A 83 -25.38 -14.95 -4.87
C ARG A 83 -25.13 -14.07 -3.67
N ARG A 84 -24.08 -13.21 -3.68
CA ARG A 84 -23.69 -12.33 -2.57
C ARG A 84 -24.26 -10.91 -2.70
N LYS A 85 -25.29 -10.73 -3.52
CA LYS A 85 -26.00 -9.44 -3.64
C LYS A 85 -26.76 -9.13 -2.36
N GLY A 86 -26.78 -7.86 -1.99
CA GLY A 86 -27.42 -7.36 -0.77
C GLY A 86 -26.44 -6.87 0.28
N SER A 87 -25.17 -7.32 0.24
CA SER A 87 -24.09 -6.87 1.11
C SER A 87 -22.96 -6.25 0.31
N TRP A 88 -22.14 -5.42 0.95
CA TRP A 88 -20.83 -5.06 0.44
C TRP A 88 -19.93 -6.29 0.50
N VAL A 89 -19.22 -6.57 -0.57
CA VAL A 89 -18.30 -7.71 -0.66
C VAL A 89 -16.89 -7.22 -0.91
N VAL A 90 -15.96 -7.74 -0.12
CA VAL A 90 -14.52 -7.54 -0.28
C VAL A 90 -13.90 -8.85 -0.67
N LEU A 91 -13.31 -8.94 -1.87
CA LEU A 91 -12.55 -10.10 -2.32
C LEU A 91 -11.07 -9.79 -2.15
N ASN A 92 -10.37 -10.53 -1.30
CA ASN A 92 -8.93 -10.41 -1.11
C ASN A 92 -8.21 -11.63 -1.71
N PHE A 93 -7.45 -11.39 -2.77
CA PHE A 93 -6.68 -12.45 -3.44
C PHE A 93 -5.36 -12.69 -2.72
N PHE A 94 -5.08 -13.95 -2.42
CA PHE A 94 -4.09 -14.37 -1.46
C PHE A 94 -3.33 -15.63 -1.90
N THR A 95 -2.07 -15.77 -1.46
CA THR A 95 -1.33 -17.04 -1.38
C THR A 95 -0.55 -17.10 -0.07
N HIS A 96 -0.42 -18.31 0.51
CA HIS A 96 0.11 -18.53 1.87
C HIS A 96 1.54 -18.02 2.10
N ASN A 97 2.38 -17.97 1.07
CA ASN A 97 3.79 -17.58 1.14
C ASN A 97 4.08 -16.16 0.62
N CYS A 98 3.05 -15.37 0.37
CA CYS A 98 3.16 -13.99 -0.09
C CYS A 98 3.51 -13.08 1.10
N VAL A 99 4.71 -12.50 1.11
CA VAL A 99 5.15 -11.64 2.22
C VAL A 99 4.24 -10.41 2.44
N PRO A 100 3.80 -9.67 1.40
CA PRO A 100 2.81 -8.60 1.58
C PRO A 100 1.47 -9.10 2.12
N CYS A 101 0.98 -10.28 1.67
CA CYS A 101 -0.27 -10.85 2.19
C CYS A 101 -0.16 -11.19 3.69
N ILE A 102 1.02 -11.67 4.12
CA ILE A 102 1.30 -11.93 5.55
C ILE A 102 1.26 -10.63 6.36
N ARG A 103 1.76 -9.52 5.80
CA ARG A 103 1.77 -8.23 6.51
C ARG A 103 0.39 -7.60 6.61
N GLU A 104 -0.46 -7.73 5.58
CA GLU A 104 -1.83 -7.18 5.62
C GLU A 104 -2.79 -8.03 6.46
N HIS A 105 -2.48 -9.31 6.72
CA HIS A 105 -3.39 -10.22 7.40
C HIS A 105 -3.93 -9.73 8.77
N PRO A 106 -3.09 -9.13 9.66
CA PRO A 106 -3.60 -8.52 10.90
C PRO A 106 -4.61 -7.39 10.65
N GLU A 107 -4.43 -6.62 9.58
CA GLU A 107 -5.34 -5.56 9.18
C GLU A 107 -6.69 -6.12 8.70
N LEU A 108 -6.67 -7.27 8.00
CA LEU A 108 -7.89 -7.97 7.60
C LEU A 108 -8.65 -8.51 8.82
N ILE A 109 -7.95 -9.02 9.85
CA ILE A 109 -8.56 -9.43 11.13
C ILE A 109 -9.28 -8.23 11.78
N GLU A 110 -8.60 -7.09 11.86
CA GLU A 110 -9.18 -5.87 12.43
C GLU A 110 -10.37 -5.38 11.60
N PHE A 111 -10.24 -5.37 10.27
CA PHE A 111 -11.32 -5.00 9.35
C PHE A 111 -12.56 -5.86 9.57
N VAL A 112 -12.41 -7.20 9.62
CA VAL A 112 -13.53 -8.13 9.86
C VAL A 112 -14.19 -7.85 11.20
N ALA A 113 -13.42 -7.64 12.27
CA ALA A 113 -13.96 -7.29 13.57
C ALA A 113 -14.78 -5.98 13.54
N GLN A 114 -14.29 -4.97 12.82
CA GLN A 114 -15.02 -3.71 12.63
C GLN A 114 -16.32 -3.92 11.85
N GLN A 115 -16.30 -4.71 10.77
CA GLN A 115 -17.48 -4.98 9.96
C GLN A 115 -18.53 -5.83 10.72
N GLN A 116 -18.10 -6.82 11.48
CA GLN A 116 -19.00 -7.61 12.33
C GLN A 116 -19.72 -6.74 13.38
N ALA A 117 -19.06 -5.71 13.92
CA ALA A 117 -19.67 -4.76 14.84
C ALA A 117 -20.80 -3.93 14.21
N LEU A 118 -20.81 -3.77 12.88
CA LEU A 118 -21.87 -3.10 12.12
C LEU A 118 -23.08 -4.03 11.83
N GLY A 119 -22.96 -5.32 12.11
CA GLY A 119 -24.01 -6.30 11.88
C GLY A 119 -24.35 -6.44 10.38
N ASN A 120 -25.62 -6.31 10.03
CA ASN A 120 -26.08 -6.49 8.64
C ASN A 120 -25.62 -5.38 7.68
N ASP A 121 -25.13 -4.25 8.20
CA ASP A 121 -24.63 -3.15 7.39
C ASP A 121 -23.13 -3.28 7.09
N GLY A 122 -22.46 -4.25 7.72
CA GLY A 122 -21.05 -4.54 7.52
C GLY A 122 -20.76 -5.22 6.19
N ALA A 123 -19.54 -5.02 5.69
CA ALA A 123 -19.06 -5.71 4.49
C ALA A 123 -18.61 -7.14 4.81
N GLU A 124 -18.85 -8.04 3.86
CA GLU A 124 -18.39 -9.43 3.91
C GLU A 124 -17.01 -9.55 3.26
N LEU A 125 -16.03 -10.09 4.00
CA LEU A 125 -14.70 -10.41 3.45
C LEU A 125 -14.66 -11.87 3.00
N TYR A 126 -14.10 -12.09 1.82
CA TYR A 126 -13.76 -13.42 1.27
C TYR A 126 -12.30 -13.42 0.83
N THR A 127 -11.50 -14.36 1.34
CA THR A 127 -10.16 -14.61 0.82
C THR A 127 -10.24 -15.58 -0.34
N ILE A 128 -9.75 -15.14 -1.52
CA ILE A 128 -9.67 -15.97 -2.72
C ILE A 128 -8.26 -16.56 -2.81
N VAL A 129 -8.17 -17.87 -2.64
CA VAL A 129 -6.90 -18.60 -2.60
C VAL A 129 -6.36 -18.85 -4.00
N ARG A 130 -5.13 -18.39 -4.23
CA ARG A 130 -4.36 -18.70 -5.44
C ARG A 130 -3.11 -19.49 -5.08
N ASP A 131 -2.77 -20.47 -5.90
CA ASP A 131 -1.46 -21.17 -5.85
C ASP A 131 -1.08 -21.70 -4.45
N SER A 132 -2.08 -22.11 -3.65
CA SER A 132 -1.88 -22.71 -2.32
C SER A 132 -2.77 -23.94 -2.16
N SER A 133 -2.23 -25.00 -1.53
CA SER A 133 -3.04 -26.16 -1.14
C SER A 133 -3.89 -25.84 0.10
N ARG A 134 -4.94 -26.66 0.33
CA ARG A 134 -5.78 -26.53 1.53
C ARG A 134 -4.94 -26.60 2.80
N ASP A 135 -4.07 -27.60 2.94
CA ASP A 135 -3.20 -27.77 4.13
C ASP A 135 -2.33 -26.53 4.38
N GLN A 136 -1.78 -25.89 3.33
CA GLN A 136 -0.98 -24.68 3.48
C GLN A 136 -1.79 -23.46 3.95
N VAL A 137 -3.04 -23.38 3.53
CA VAL A 137 -3.96 -22.32 3.95
C VAL A 137 -4.44 -22.57 5.37
N ASP A 138 -4.78 -23.81 5.71
CA ASP A 138 -5.20 -24.22 7.05
C ASP A 138 -4.09 -23.94 8.07
N ASP A 139 -2.83 -24.31 7.76
CA ASP A 139 -1.67 -24.02 8.58
C ASP A 139 -1.48 -22.49 8.76
N PHE A 140 -1.68 -21.72 7.69
CA PHE A 140 -1.56 -20.26 7.73
C PHE A 140 -2.59 -19.62 8.69
N PHE A 141 -3.87 -20.00 8.56
CA PHE A 141 -4.93 -19.48 9.43
C PHE A 141 -4.83 -20.03 10.85
N ALA A 142 -4.39 -21.27 11.04
CA ALA A 142 -4.14 -21.83 12.37
C ALA A 142 -3.02 -21.08 13.12
N GLU A 143 -1.98 -20.66 12.39
CA GLU A 143 -0.87 -19.89 12.99
C GLU A 143 -1.22 -18.42 13.26
N ARG A 144 -1.99 -17.78 12.36
CA ARG A 144 -2.16 -16.33 12.34
C ARG A 144 -3.56 -15.86 12.74
N GLY A 145 -4.51 -16.77 12.87
CA GLY A 145 -5.90 -16.44 13.15
C GLY A 145 -6.65 -15.96 11.90
N GLY A 146 -7.85 -15.47 12.12
CA GLY A 146 -8.80 -15.04 11.09
C GLY A 146 -10.03 -15.94 11.10
N ASP A 147 -11.22 -15.33 11.02
CA ASP A 147 -12.51 -16.04 11.05
C ASP A 147 -13.45 -15.45 10.01
N TRP A 148 -13.14 -15.71 8.75
CA TRP A 148 -13.97 -15.33 7.60
C TRP A 148 -13.84 -16.40 6.50
N PRO A 149 -14.80 -16.47 5.56
CA PRO A 149 -14.79 -17.50 4.53
C PRO A 149 -13.58 -17.43 3.61
N VAL A 150 -12.96 -18.59 3.39
CA VAL A 150 -11.89 -18.80 2.42
C VAL A 150 -12.47 -19.52 1.22
N VAL A 151 -12.22 -18.98 0.03
CA VAL A 151 -12.68 -19.52 -1.25
C VAL A 151 -11.48 -20.02 -2.04
N TYR A 152 -11.48 -21.28 -2.34
CA TYR A 152 -10.50 -21.90 -3.23
C TYR A 152 -10.93 -21.71 -4.68
N ASP A 153 -9.98 -21.38 -5.54
CA ASP A 153 -10.17 -21.07 -6.96
C ASP A 153 -9.43 -22.10 -7.85
N PRO A 154 -9.81 -23.41 -7.79
CA PRO A 154 -9.05 -24.46 -8.44
C PRO A 154 -9.04 -24.36 -9.97
N GLU A 155 -10.04 -23.75 -10.56
CA GLU A 155 -10.17 -23.54 -12.00
C GLU A 155 -9.69 -22.13 -12.45
N TYR A 156 -9.18 -21.34 -11.51
CA TYR A 156 -8.78 -19.93 -11.74
C TYR A 156 -9.92 -19.04 -12.29
N SER A 157 -11.19 -19.37 -11.98
CA SER A 157 -12.36 -18.60 -12.38
C SER A 157 -12.25 -17.16 -11.87
N PHE A 158 -12.11 -16.97 -10.56
CA PHE A 158 -11.93 -15.66 -9.96
C PHE A 158 -10.71 -14.93 -10.52
N SER A 159 -9.57 -15.61 -10.57
CA SER A 159 -8.31 -15.00 -10.99
C SER A 159 -8.36 -14.53 -12.44
N ASN A 160 -8.95 -15.32 -13.33
CA ASN A 160 -9.07 -15.01 -14.75
C ASN A 160 -10.11 -13.91 -14.99
N ASP A 161 -11.29 -14.02 -14.38
CA ASP A 161 -12.42 -13.13 -14.62
C ASP A 161 -12.16 -11.71 -14.06
N PHE A 162 -11.45 -11.62 -12.93
CA PHE A 162 -11.01 -10.35 -12.36
C PHE A 162 -9.67 -9.85 -12.93
N GLY A 163 -8.96 -10.66 -13.73
CA GLY A 163 -7.67 -10.32 -14.32
C GLY A 163 -6.56 -10.17 -13.28
N VAL A 164 -6.62 -10.94 -12.19
CA VAL A 164 -5.65 -10.90 -11.10
C VAL A 164 -4.37 -11.62 -11.51
N SER A 165 -3.27 -10.89 -11.55
CA SER A 165 -1.96 -11.44 -11.93
C SER A 165 -1.00 -11.57 -10.75
N LEU A 166 -1.13 -10.72 -9.75
CA LEU A 166 -0.28 -10.66 -8.57
C LEU A 166 -1.14 -10.57 -7.31
N VAL A 167 -0.57 -10.96 -6.18
CA VAL A 167 -1.17 -10.84 -4.85
C VAL A 167 -0.26 -10.02 -3.92
N PRO A 168 -0.81 -9.30 -2.93
CA PRO A 168 -2.25 -9.18 -2.65
C PRO A 168 -2.96 -8.25 -3.65
N GLU A 169 -4.19 -8.58 -3.95
CA GLU A 169 -5.09 -7.71 -4.70
C GLU A 169 -6.48 -7.78 -4.07
N THR A 170 -7.10 -6.61 -3.85
CA THR A 170 -8.40 -6.53 -3.18
C THR A 170 -9.41 -5.81 -4.07
N TRP A 171 -10.61 -6.38 -4.17
CA TRP A 171 -11.72 -5.85 -4.93
C TRP A 171 -12.90 -5.56 -4.01
N ILE A 172 -13.58 -4.44 -4.26
CA ILE A 172 -14.77 -4.02 -3.51
C ILE A 172 -15.96 -4.01 -4.46
N ILE A 173 -17.02 -4.71 -4.06
CA ILE A 173 -18.26 -4.88 -4.82
C ILE A 173 -19.41 -4.38 -3.96
N ASP A 174 -20.30 -3.57 -4.54
CA ASP A 174 -21.44 -3.02 -3.81
C ASP A 174 -22.62 -4.02 -3.72
N PRO A 175 -23.65 -3.73 -2.89
CA PRO A 175 -24.80 -4.61 -2.72
C PRO A 175 -25.59 -4.90 -4.00
N SER A 176 -25.45 -4.09 -5.04
CA SER A 176 -26.06 -4.36 -6.34
C SER A 176 -25.25 -5.33 -7.21
N GLY A 177 -24.04 -5.69 -6.76
CA GLY A 177 -23.11 -6.55 -7.48
C GLY A 177 -22.22 -5.80 -8.46
N VAL A 178 -22.07 -4.46 -8.33
CA VAL A 178 -21.21 -3.65 -9.17
C VAL A 178 -19.83 -3.49 -8.53
N VAL A 179 -18.77 -3.69 -9.32
CA VAL A 179 -17.39 -3.47 -8.89
C VAL A 179 -17.15 -1.97 -8.68
N ARG A 180 -16.72 -1.58 -7.49
CA ARG A 180 -16.53 -0.19 -7.10
C ARG A 180 -15.07 0.21 -6.97
N ALA A 181 -14.21 -0.70 -6.57
CA ALA A 181 -12.78 -0.42 -6.41
C ALA A 181 -11.92 -1.65 -6.62
N ARG A 182 -10.66 -1.41 -6.99
CA ARG A 182 -9.58 -2.39 -7.10
C ARG A 182 -8.34 -1.83 -6.41
N ILE A 183 -7.74 -2.57 -5.48
CA ILE A 183 -6.51 -2.23 -4.79
C ILE A 183 -5.47 -3.29 -5.11
N ILE A 184 -4.30 -2.90 -5.65
CA ILE A 184 -3.21 -3.78 -6.09
C ILE A 184 -2.00 -3.76 -5.16
N THR A 185 -2.21 -3.43 -3.89
CA THR A 185 -1.21 -3.34 -2.82
C THR A 185 -1.82 -3.83 -1.52
N GLU A 186 -1.00 -3.93 -0.48
CA GLU A 186 -1.47 -4.23 0.87
C GLU A 186 -2.56 -3.25 1.31
N VAL A 187 -3.55 -3.76 2.00
CA VAL A 187 -4.67 -2.98 2.54
C VAL A 187 -4.51 -2.80 4.05
N THR A 188 -5.15 -1.75 4.58
CA THR A 188 -5.32 -1.55 6.01
C THR A 188 -6.80 -1.56 6.39
N ALA A 189 -7.11 -1.92 7.64
CA ALA A 189 -8.48 -1.91 8.15
C ALA A 189 -9.14 -0.54 8.00
N GLU A 190 -8.42 0.52 8.39
CA GLU A 190 -8.88 1.91 8.26
C GLU A 190 -9.09 2.31 6.80
N GLY A 191 -8.14 1.94 5.92
CA GLY A 191 -8.19 2.26 4.49
C GLY A 191 -9.39 1.61 3.81
N LEU A 192 -9.64 0.32 4.04
CA LEU A 192 -10.81 -0.39 3.51
C LEU A 192 -12.11 0.19 4.04
N GLY A 193 -12.22 0.39 5.36
CA GLY A 193 -13.41 0.97 5.99
C GLY A 193 -13.71 2.37 5.46
N SER A 194 -12.70 3.23 5.36
CA SER A 194 -12.84 4.58 4.82
C SER A 194 -13.28 4.59 3.35
N LEU A 195 -12.71 3.69 2.54
CA LEU A 195 -13.05 3.59 1.13
C LEU A 195 -14.50 3.11 0.94
N ILE A 196 -14.93 2.08 1.67
CA ILE A 196 -16.33 1.61 1.63
C ILE A 196 -17.29 2.73 2.04
N ASN A 197 -17.00 3.45 3.12
CA ASN A 197 -17.83 4.59 3.57
C ASN A 197 -17.93 5.69 2.50
N GLN A 198 -16.83 6.01 1.80
CA GLN A 198 -16.84 6.97 0.70
C GLN A 198 -17.69 6.48 -0.49
N LEU A 199 -17.66 5.18 -0.79
CA LEU A 199 -18.42 4.57 -1.87
C LEU A 199 -19.91 4.45 -1.56
N GLN A 200 -20.29 4.37 -0.28
CA GLN A 200 -21.69 4.39 0.18
C GLN A 200 -22.34 5.77 0.00
N GLY A 201 -21.53 6.83 -0.09
CA GLY A 201 -22.01 8.21 -0.12
C GLY A 201 -22.46 8.73 1.24
N PRO A 202 -22.88 10.00 1.35
CA PRO A 202 -23.39 10.52 2.61
C PRO A 202 -24.66 9.77 3.00
N PRO A 203 -24.87 9.49 4.31
CA PRO A 203 -26.12 8.89 4.78
C PRO A 203 -27.31 9.77 4.35
N GLN A 204 -28.28 9.12 3.71
CA GLN A 204 -29.50 9.78 3.21
C GLN A 204 -30.52 9.99 4.35
#